data_ff5d905292f7ed037bfed7c11e48f6a0
#
_entry.id   ff5d905292f7ed037bfed7c11e48f6a0
#
_cell.length_a   1.000
_cell.length_b   1.000
_cell.length_c   1.000
_cell.angle_alpha   90.00
_cell.angle_beta   90.00
_cell.angle_gamma   90.00
#
_symmetry.space_group_name_H-M   'P 1'
#
loop_
_entity.id
_entity.type
_entity.pdbx_description
1 polymer ?
#
loop_
_entity_poly.entity_id
_entity_poly.type
_entity_poly.pdbx_seq_one_letter_code
_entity_poly.pdbx_strand_id
1 'polypeptide(L)'
;KEFTDVNETIAYVNANDKPLGLYYFGSDKEEESHVLNRTSSGGVTVNDVLGHIQQEDLPFGGVGPSGTGNYHGEEGFKNFSNPRAIYKQVGSSFDKLIAVIRPPYTGDIEKILKKIAK
;
A
#
# COMPACT_ATOMS: atom_id res chain seq x y z
N LYS A 1 -21.26 -8.42 20.23
CA LYS A 1 -21.15 -9.87 20.10
C LYS A 1 -20.11 -10.35 21.12
N GLU A 2 -20.46 -11.32 21.96
CA GLU A 2 -19.52 -11.97 22.87
C GLU A 2 -18.67 -12.99 22.11
N PHE A 3 -17.45 -13.21 22.54
CA PHE A 3 -16.53 -14.21 22.01
C PHE A 3 -15.83 -14.95 23.17
N THR A 4 -15.39 -16.15 22.95
CA THR A 4 -14.66 -16.98 23.93
C THR A 4 -13.20 -17.15 23.53
N ASP A 5 -12.88 -16.97 22.26
CA ASP A 5 -11.53 -17.04 21.69
C ASP A 5 -11.29 -15.82 20.79
N VAL A 6 -10.16 -15.16 20.94
CA VAL A 6 -9.75 -14.01 20.13
C VAL A 6 -9.74 -14.33 18.61
N ASN A 7 -9.48 -15.58 18.24
CA ASN A 7 -9.52 -16.01 16.83
C ASN A 7 -10.92 -15.92 16.22
N GLU A 8 -11.98 -16.05 17.00
CA GLU A 8 -13.36 -15.81 16.54
C GLU A 8 -13.55 -14.34 16.14
N THR A 9 -12.95 -13.43 16.92
CA THR A 9 -12.98 -11.99 16.65
C THR A 9 -12.21 -11.65 15.37
N ILE A 10 -11.00 -12.21 15.22
CA ILE A 10 -10.17 -12.05 14.03
C ILE A 10 -10.91 -12.58 12.79
N ALA A 11 -11.49 -13.76 12.88
CA ALA A 11 -12.27 -14.35 11.80
C ALA A 11 -13.48 -13.48 11.42
N TYR A 12 -14.18 -12.92 12.42
CA TYR A 12 -15.30 -12.03 12.19
C TYR A 12 -14.87 -10.74 11.48
N VAL A 13 -13.80 -10.09 11.93
CA VAL A 13 -13.27 -8.88 11.29
C VAL A 13 -12.89 -9.15 9.83
N ASN A 14 -12.20 -10.27 9.59
CA ASN A 14 -11.72 -10.61 8.25
C ASN A 14 -12.83 -11.08 7.29
N ALA A 15 -13.94 -11.55 7.80
CA ALA A 15 -15.10 -11.94 7.00
C ALA A 15 -15.98 -10.76 6.56
N ASN A 16 -15.75 -9.57 7.13
CA ASN A 16 -16.50 -8.36 6.82
C ASN A 16 -15.62 -7.34 6.07
N ASP A 17 -16.27 -6.26 5.63
CA ASP A 17 -15.57 -5.12 5.03
C ASP A 17 -14.52 -4.56 6.00
N LYS A 18 -13.37 -4.20 5.45
CA LYS A 18 -12.26 -3.65 6.25
C LYS A 18 -12.67 -2.32 6.87
N PRO A 19 -12.63 -2.21 8.21
CA PRO A 19 -13.08 -1.00 8.89
C PRO A 19 -12.10 0.16 8.73
N LEU A 20 -12.60 1.38 8.89
CA LEU A 20 -11.78 2.58 8.93
C LEU A 20 -10.87 2.61 10.17
N GLY A 21 -11.40 2.19 11.31
CA GLY A 21 -10.65 2.12 12.57
C GLY A 21 -10.89 0.80 13.31
N LEU A 22 -9.85 0.29 13.92
CA LEU A 22 -9.87 -0.85 14.83
C LEU A 22 -9.43 -0.39 16.22
N TYR A 23 -10.11 -0.86 17.24
CA TYR A 23 -9.79 -0.57 18.64
C TYR A 23 -9.53 -1.86 19.37
N TYR A 24 -8.35 -1.97 20.00
CA TYR A 24 -8.01 -3.09 20.85
C TYR A 24 -7.83 -2.61 22.29
N PHE A 25 -8.47 -3.31 23.21
CA PHE A 25 -8.36 -3.05 24.66
C PHE A 25 -7.88 -4.32 25.36
N GLY A 26 -6.69 -4.27 25.93
CA GLY A 26 -6.09 -5.39 26.62
C GLY A 26 -4.69 -5.07 27.13
N SER A 27 -4.17 -5.96 27.94
CA SER A 27 -2.80 -5.87 28.49
C SER A 27 -1.88 -7.00 28.03
N ASP A 28 -2.43 -8.01 27.36
CA ASP A 28 -1.68 -9.13 26.82
C ASP A 28 -1.02 -8.72 25.50
N LYS A 29 0.30 -8.66 25.49
CA LYS A 29 1.10 -8.24 24.33
C LYS A 29 1.14 -9.27 23.22
N GLU A 30 1.01 -10.54 23.52
CA GLU A 30 0.96 -11.60 22.51
C GLU A 30 -0.38 -11.57 21.80
N GLU A 31 -1.48 -11.43 22.54
CA GLU A 31 -2.82 -11.28 21.97
C GLU A 31 -2.93 -10.00 21.14
N GLU A 32 -2.46 -8.86 21.65
CA GLU A 32 -2.39 -7.59 20.92
C GLU A 32 -1.69 -7.78 19.55
N SER A 33 -0.47 -8.32 19.59
CA SER A 33 0.32 -8.57 18.39
C SER A 33 -0.38 -9.55 17.43
N HIS A 34 -1.04 -10.57 17.97
CA HIS A 34 -1.80 -11.53 17.18
C HIS A 34 -2.97 -10.87 16.44
N VAL A 35 -3.76 -10.04 17.14
CA VAL A 35 -4.86 -9.29 16.53
C VAL A 35 -4.35 -8.32 15.45
N LEU A 36 -3.32 -7.52 15.76
CA LEU A 36 -2.79 -6.52 14.85
C LEU A 36 -2.20 -7.14 13.56
N ASN A 37 -1.52 -8.27 13.68
CA ASN A 37 -0.91 -8.94 12.54
C ASN A 37 -1.90 -9.78 11.69
N ARG A 38 -3.08 -10.07 12.21
CA ARG A 38 -4.07 -10.93 11.55
C ARG A 38 -5.31 -10.19 11.06
N THR A 39 -5.43 -8.91 11.35
CA THR A 39 -6.54 -8.07 10.88
C THR A 39 -6.02 -6.94 9.99
N SER A 40 -6.93 -6.30 9.24
CA SER A 40 -6.63 -5.12 8.42
C SER A 40 -7.69 -4.07 8.65
N SER A 41 -7.23 -2.82 8.86
CA SER A 41 -8.08 -1.63 9.03
C SER A 41 -7.37 -0.40 8.47
N GLY A 42 -8.06 0.72 8.36
CA GLY A 42 -7.45 2.00 8.01
C GLY A 42 -6.44 2.47 9.05
N GLY A 43 -6.84 2.43 10.32
CA GLY A 43 -5.96 2.76 11.45
C GLY A 43 -6.28 1.90 12.67
N VAL A 44 -5.40 1.95 13.67
CA VAL A 44 -5.59 1.22 14.94
C VAL A 44 -5.27 2.14 16.12
N THR A 45 -6.07 2.04 17.17
CA THR A 45 -5.72 2.59 18.49
C THR A 45 -5.78 1.48 19.54
N VAL A 46 -4.75 1.38 20.34
CA VAL A 46 -4.63 0.39 21.43
C VAL A 46 -4.89 1.08 22.77
N ASN A 47 -5.81 0.51 23.57
CA ASN A 47 -6.19 0.99 24.90
C ASN A 47 -6.71 2.44 24.95
N ASP A 48 -7.21 2.94 23.82
CA ASP A 48 -7.85 4.24 23.70
C ASP A 48 -8.77 4.24 22.48
N VAL A 49 -9.46 5.36 22.23
CA VAL A 49 -10.29 5.60 21.05
C VAL A 49 -9.83 6.85 20.32
N LEU A 50 -9.96 6.84 19.00
CA LEU A 50 -9.68 7.99 18.12
C LEU A 50 -8.23 8.53 18.17
N GLY A 51 -7.34 7.98 18.98
CA GLY A 51 -5.97 8.47 19.15
C GLY A 51 -5.19 8.51 17.84
N HIS A 52 -5.35 7.53 16.97
CA HIS A 52 -4.68 7.48 15.66
C HIS A 52 -5.11 8.60 14.71
N ILE A 53 -6.31 9.18 14.89
CA ILE A 53 -6.83 10.29 14.06
C ILE A 53 -6.22 11.63 14.49
N GLN A 54 -5.96 11.78 15.78
CA GLN A 54 -5.46 13.03 16.38
C GLN A 54 -3.96 13.24 16.17
N GLN A 55 -3.24 12.20 15.79
CA GLN A 55 -1.80 12.26 15.54
C GLN A 55 -1.52 12.76 14.12
N GLU A 56 -1.03 13.97 14.02
CA GLU A 56 -0.76 14.63 12.73
C GLU A 56 0.37 13.94 11.92
N ASP A 57 1.23 13.17 12.59
CA ASP A 57 2.32 12.44 11.96
C ASP A 57 1.92 11.03 11.50
N LEU A 58 0.75 10.54 11.91
CA LEU A 58 0.26 9.24 11.48
C LEU A 58 -0.67 9.38 10.26
N PRO A 59 -0.52 8.50 9.25
CA PRO A 59 -1.44 8.51 8.13
C PRO A 59 -2.85 8.14 8.58
N PHE A 60 -3.84 8.92 8.17
CA PHE A 60 -5.25 8.64 8.41
C PHE A 60 -5.98 8.41 7.10
N GLY A 61 -6.62 7.27 6.97
CA GLY A 61 -7.40 6.89 5.81
C GLY A 61 -7.92 5.46 5.91
N GLY A 62 -8.84 5.12 5.05
CA GLY A 62 -9.43 3.79 4.98
C GLY A 62 -8.68 2.84 4.05
N VAL A 63 -9.17 1.60 4.00
CA VAL A 63 -8.63 0.52 3.16
C VAL A 63 -9.79 -0.18 2.45
N GLY A 64 -9.76 -0.24 1.12
CA GLY A 64 -10.84 -0.85 0.33
C GLY A 64 -12.18 -0.14 0.56
N PRO A 65 -13.22 -0.84 1.08
CA PRO A 65 -14.54 -0.25 1.29
C PRO A 65 -14.58 0.92 2.27
N SER A 66 -13.65 1.02 3.20
CA SER A 66 -13.60 2.10 4.19
C SER A 66 -12.91 3.37 3.71
N GLY A 67 -12.24 3.36 2.54
CA GLY A 67 -11.65 4.56 1.96
C GLY A 67 -10.51 4.28 0.98
N THR A 68 -10.05 5.34 0.33
CA THR A 68 -8.93 5.33 -0.62
C THR A 68 -7.98 6.48 -0.32
N GLY A 69 -6.70 6.16 -0.20
CA GLY A 69 -5.66 7.12 0.13
C GLY A 69 -5.63 7.48 1.61
N ASN A 70 -4.59 8.19 1.99
CA ASN A 70 -4.35 8.63 3.36
C ASN A 70 -3.98 10.11 3.37
N TYR A 71 -4.21 10.79 4.49
CA TYR A 71 -3.72 12.14 4.72
C TYR A 71 -3.07 12.23 6.11
N HIS A 72 -2.54 13.36 6.49
CA HIS A 72 -1.59 13.66 7.55
C HIS A 72 -0.14 13.30 7.19
N GLY A 73 0.79 14.07 7.74
CA GLY A 73 2.22 13.86 7.63
C GLY A 73 2.73 13.71 6.20
N GLU A 74 3.70 12.84 6.03
CA GLU A 74 4.32 12.55 4.73
C GLU A 74 3.33 11.98 3.71
N GLU A 75 2.40 11.12 4.15
CA GLU A 75 1.42 10.51 3.25
C GLU A 75 0.42 11.56 2.72
N GLY A 76 0.02 12.50 3.56
CA GLY A 76 -0.77 13.66 3.13
C GLY A 76 -0.05 14.50 2.10
N PHE A 77 1.22 14.82 2.33
CA PHE A 77 2.05 15.52 1.36
C PHE A 77 2.14 14.79 0.02
N LYS A 78 2.42 13.49 0.04
CA LYS A 78 2.47 12.64 -1.17
C LYS A 78 1.14 12.61 -1.91
N ASN A 79 0.03 12.50 -1.19
CA ASN A 79 -1.31 12.41 -1.76
C ASN A 79 -1.74 13.70 -2.49
N PHE A 80 -1.29 14.87 -2.01
CA PHE A 80 -1.52 16.17 -2.66
C PHE A 80 -0.40 16.60 -3.61
N SER A 81 0.59 15.74 -3.85
CA SER A 81 1.73 16.00 -4.72
C SER A 81 1.63 15.21 -6.02
N ASN A 82 2.22 15.74 -7.08
CA ASN A 82 2.35 15.01 -8.34
C ASN A 82 3.78 14.46 -8.49
N PRO A 83 4.01 13.15 -8.27
CA PRO A 83 5.32 12.54 -8.51
C PRO A 83 5.60 12.49 -10.00
N ARG A 84 6.38 13.45 -10.50
CA ARG A 84 6.75 13.54 -11.91
C ARG A 84 8.04 12.78 -12.20
N ALA A 85 7.92 11.67 -12.93
CA ALA A 85 9.07 10.96 -13.42
C ALA A 85 9.77 11.73 -14.54
N ILE A 86 11.11 11.88 -14.45
CA ILE A 86 11.92 12.51 -15.48
C ILE A 86 12.95 11.48 -15.94
N TYR A 87 12.82 11.03 -17.19
CA TYR A 87 13.80 10.19 -17.85
C TYR A 87 14.64 11.05 -18.82
N LYS A 88 15.93 11.09 -18.59
CA LYS A 88 16.90 11.72 -19.52
C LYS A 88 17.66 10.62 -20.22
N GLN A 89 17.56 10.59 -21.54
CA GLN A 89 18.32 9.67 -22.35
C GLN A 89 19.84 9.97 -22.25
N VAL A 90 20.61 8.92 -22.08
CA VAL A 90 22.08 9.00 -22.01
C VAL A 90 22.63 8.97 -23.43
N GLY A 91 23.20 10.06 -23.85
CA GLY A 91 23.93 10.40 -25.09
C GLY A 91 24.01 9.43 -26.29
N SER A 92 24.48 9.95 -27.39
CA SER A 92 24.37 9.40 -28.77
C SER A 92 24.88 7.95 -29.01
N SER A 93 25.77 7.43 -28.17
CA SER A 93 26.29 6.05 -28.36
C SER A 93 25.26 4.98 -27.97
N PHE A 94 24.37 5.28 -27.02
CA PHE A 94 23.30 4.39 -26.58
C PHE A 94 22.05 4.49 -27.47
N ASP A 95 21.90 5.60 -28.20
CA ASP A 95 20.80 5.82 -29.12
C ASP A 95 20.70 4.77 -30.21
N LYS A 96 21.82 4.35 -30.76
CA LYS A 96 21.87 3.31 -31.79
C LYS A 96 21.38 1.95 -31.31
N LEU A 97 21.61 1.64 -30.03
CA LEU A 97 21.15 0.39 -29.41
C LEU A 97 19.66 0.43 -29.12
N ILE A 98 19.16 1.57 -28.62
CA ILE A 98 17.76 1.76 -28.29
C ILE A 98 16.91 2.01 -29.53
N ALA A 99 17.47 2.58 -30.60
CA ALA A 99 16.77 2.82 -31.86
C ALA A 99 16.16 1.54 -32.45
N VAL A 100 16.76 0.39 -32.17
CA VAL A 100 16.28 -0.91 -32.67
C VAL A 100 14.93 -1.31 -32.07
N ILE A 101 14.61 -0.84 -30.84
CA ILE A 101 13.35 -1.13 -30.14
C ILE A 101 12.35 0.04 -30.19
N ARG A 102 12.64 1.09 -30.98
CA ARG A 102 11.79 2.27 -31.16
C ARG A 102 11.26 2.40 -32.60
N PRO A 103 10.07 2.94 -32.80
CA PRO A 103 9.59 3.32 -34.13
C PRO A 103 10.46 4.45 -34.76
N PRO A 104 10.64 4.44 -36.11
CA PRO A 104 10.28 3.40 -37.02
C PRO A 104 11.19 2.17 -36.87
N TYR A 105 10.59 1.01 -36.73
CA TYR A 105 11.33 -0.24 -36.53
C TYR A 105 12.10 -0.60 -37.81
N THR A 106 13.37 -0.26 -37.83
CA THR A 106 14.27 -0.59 -38.93
C THR A 106 15.14 -1.77 -38.50
N GLY A 107 14.77 -2.99 -38.87
CA GLY A 107 15.54 -4.19 -38.57
C GLY A 107 14.71 -5.41 -38.17
N ASP A 108 15.39 -6.49 -37.88
CA ASP A 108 14.79 -7.80 -37.58
C ASP A 108 14.30 -7.85 -36.10
N ILE A 109 13.27 -7.07 -35.81
CA ILE A 109 12.69 -6.90 -34.49
C ILE A 109 12.23 -8.24 -33.89
N GLU A 110 11.75 -9.18 -34.72
CA GLU A 110 11.37 -10.51 -34.26
C GLU A 110 12.53 -11.28 -33.63
N LYS A 111 13.74 -11.15 -34.15
CA LYS A 111 14.93 -11.81 -33.57
C LYS A 111 15.30 -11.21 -32.23
N ILE A 112 15.11 -9.91 -32.05
CA ILE A 112 15.43 -9.19 -30.82
C ILE A 112 14.39 -9.54 -29.75
N LEU A 113 13.10 -9.49 -30.07
CA LEU A 113 12.01 -9.86 -29.18
C LEU A 113 12.12 -11.33 -28.73
N LYS A 114 12.48 -12.25 -29.62
CA LYS A 114 12.73 -13.66 -29.27
C LYS A 114 13.93 -13.87 -28.32
N LYS A 115 14.88 -12.93 -28.27
CA LYS A 115 16.01 -12.98 -27.31
C LYS A 115 15.66 -12.40 -25.94
N ILE A 116 14.74 -11.41 -25.89
CA ILE A 116 14.30 -10.76 -24.66
C ILE A 116 13.23 -11.58 -23.96
N ALA A 117 12.43 -12.34 -24.72
CA ALA A 117 11.35 -13.19 -24.20
C ALA A 117 11.81 -14.58 -23.69
N LYS A 118 13.11 -14.84 -23.60
CA LYS A 118 13.71 -16.00 -22.92
C LYS A 118 14.24 -15.61 -21.55
#